data_703a31fdb4b27320fc06a7e5ad411482
#
_entry.id   703a31fdb4b27320fc06a7e5ad411482
#
_cell.length_a   1.000
_cell.length_b   1.000
_cell.length_c   1.000
_cell.angle_alpha   90.00
_cell.angle_beta   90.00
_cell.angle_gamma   90.00
#
_symmetry.space_group_name_H-M   'P 1'
#
loop_
_entity.id
_entity.type
_entity.pdbx_description
1 polymer ?
#
loop_
_entity_poly.entity_id
_entity_poly.type
_entity_poly.pdbx_seq_one_letter_code
_entity_poly.pdbx_strand_id
1 'polypeptide(L)'
;ITMATLTESKIEEFAIGLFEQLGYRYLYGPDIAPDGANPKRTSFEEIVIVESLRHAVYRINHKLPTEVCDEAINQILRIASPDLLANNETFHRMLTEGISVSVHQEGAERGELVWLIDFDNPLNNDFTVVNQYTIVENNNNKRPDILLFVNGLPIVILELKNAADENATVQSAFRQMETYKETIPSLFTYNSIIVVSDGLEARAGSLSAGFSRMMAWKSADGKAEASRLVSQLEVLIKGMLNKDTLLDLVRSFTVFEKTKTEDKETGITTLKTVKKIAAYHQYYAVNKAVDSTVRATGINLNDILVLKEPPGNYGLKDVKEQLRGDHKAGVVWHTQGSGKSLSMVFYVG
;
A
#
# COMPACT_ATOMS: atom_id res chain seq x y z
N ILE A 1 -38.71 1.90 14.90
CA ILE A 1 -37.32 1.40 14.87
C ILE A 1 -36.47 2.63 14.63
N THR A 2 -35.87 3.16 15.68
CA THR A 2 -34.95 4.30 15.64
C THR A 2 -33.76 3.89 14.76
N MET A 3 -33.58 4.54 13.62
CA MET A 3 -32.32 4.40 12.84
C MET A 3 -31.18 4.81 13.79
N ALA A 4 -30.37 3.86 14.21
CA ALA A 4 -29.16 4.17 14.96
C ALA A 4 -28.32 5.04 14.04
N THR A 5 -28.09 6.29 14.44
CA THR A 5 -27.28 7.25 13.71
C THR A 5 -25.91 6.63 13.54
N LEU A 6 -25.50 6.32 12.30
CA LEU A 6 -24.17 5.83 12.00
C LEU A 6 -23.21 6.96 12.37
N THR A 7 -22.34 6.75 13.34
CA THR A 7 -21.33 7.74 13.75
C THR A 7 -19.99 7.38 13.13
N GLU A 8 -19.10 8.35 12.97
CA GLU A 8 -17.72 8.15 12.49
C GLU A 8 -16.99 7.06 13.31
N SER A 9 -17.17 7.08 14.63
CA SER A 9 -16.63 6.06 15.55
C SER A 9 -17.13 4.63 15.23
N LYS A 10 -18.40 4.46 14.85
CA LYS A 10 -18.94 3.14 14.47
C LYS A 10 -18.38 2.66 13.12
N ILE A 11 -18.10 3.58 12.19
CA ILE A 11 -17.48 3.24 10.91
C ILE A 11 -16.02 2.82 11.17
N GLU A 12 -15.33 3.51 12.07
CA GLU A 12 -13.98 3.16 12.51
C GLU A 12 -13.94 1.77 13.16
N GLU A 13 -14.83 1.48 14.13
CA GLU A 13 -14.97 0.17 14.78
C GLU A 13 -15.28 -0.94 13.76
N PHE A 14 -16.19 -0.67 12.80
CA PHE A 14 -16.51 -1.60 11.73
C PHE A 14 -15.28 -1.91 10.86
N ALA A 15 -14.53 -0.89 10.44
CA ALA A 15 -13.32 -1.08 9.65
C ALA A 15 -12.24 -1.87 10.41
N ILE A 16 -12.02 -1.56 11.70
CA ILE A 16 -11.09 -2.29 12.57
C ILE A 16 -11.50 -3.77 12.66
N GLY A 17 -12.79 -4.07 12.90
CA GLY A 17 -13.29 -5.44 12.95
C GLY A 17 -13.07 -6.22 11.65
N LEU A 18 -13.14 -5.56 10.48
CA LEU A 18 -12.80 -6.18 9.20
C LEU A 18 -11.31 -6.49 9.10
N PHE A 19 -10.43 -5.58 9.53
CA PHE A 19 -8.98 -5.83 9.55
C PHE A 19 -8.60 -6.96 10.51
N GLU A 20 -9.22 -7.05 11.69
CA GLU A 20 -9.00 -8.17 12.61
C GLU A 20 -9.42 -9.51 11.98
N GLN A 21 -10.55 -9.56 11.24
CA GLN A 21 -10.97 -10.74 10.48
C GLN A 21 -9.95 -11.13 9.38
N LEU A 22 -9.22 -10.17 8.81
CA LEU A 22 -8.11 -10.39 7.88
C LEU A 22 -6.80 -10.75 8.59
N GLY A 23 -6.81 -10.85 9.93
CA GLY A 23 -5.66 -11.22 10.75
C GLY A 23 -4.67 -10.09 11.00
N TYR A 24 -5.10 -8.83 10.90
CA TYR A 24 -4.34 -7.69 11.42
C TYR A 24 -4.45 -7.65 12.94
N ARG A 25 -3.37 -7.29 13.62
CA ARG A 25 -3.38 -7.03 15.05
C ARG A 25 -3.86 -5.60 15.30
N TYR A 26 -4.91 -5.43 16.09
CA TYR A 26 -5.37 -4.12 16.50
C TYR A 26 -4.54 -3.55 17.65
N LEU A 27 -4.19 -2.27 17.57
CA LEU A 27 -3.62 -1.46 18.63
C LEU A 27 -4.34 -0.12 18.70
N TYR A 28 -4.66 0.32 19.92
CA TYR A 28 -5.23 1.63 20.15
C TYR A 28 -4.12 2.69 20.20
N GLY A 29 -4.18 3.68 19.31
CA GLY A 29 -3.13 4.69 19.17
C GLY A 29 -2.76 5.43 20.45
N PRO A 30 -3.72 5.88 21.29
CA PRO A 30 -3.41 6.49 22.58
C PRO A 30 -2.67 5.57 23.56
N ASP A 31 -2.92 4.25 23.55
CA ASP A 31 -2.23 3.32 24.44
C ASP A 31 -0.74 3.16 24.08
N ILE A 32 -0.42 3.25 22.79
CA ILE A 32 0.93 3.13 22.26
C ILE A 32 1.65 4.47 22.06
N ALA A 33 0.99 5.58 22.43
CA ALA A 33 1.57 6.92 22.42
C ALA A 33 2.69 7.07 23.47
N PRO A 34 3.57 8.08 23.35
CA PRO A 34 4.67 8.30 24.30
C PRO A 34 4.22 8.44 25.76
N ASP A 35 3.02 8.95 25.99
CA ASP A 35 2.35 9.12 27.28
C ASP A 35 1.28 8.05 27.56
N GLY A 36 1.17 7.05 26.72
CA GLY A 36 0.18 5.98 26.83
C GLY A 36 0.55 4.88 27.80
N ALA A 37 -0.38 3.92 28.00
CA ALA A 37 -0.20 2.81 28.92
C ALA A 37 0.88 1.80 28.49
N ASN A 38 1.08 1.61 27.17
CA ASN A 38 2.05 0.68 26.59
C ASN A 38 2.81 1.35 25.43
N PRO A 39 3.65 2.36 25.71
CA PRO A 39 4.27 3.18 24.67
C PRO A 39 5.13 2.34 23.72
N LYS A 40 4.94 2.57 22.40
CA LYS A 40 5.71 1.95 21.32
C LYS A 40 6.61 2.95 20.59
N ARG A 41 6.58 4.20 21.01
CA ARG A 41 7.38 5.31 20.49
C ARG A 41 7.71 6.28 21.62
N THR A 42 8.78 7.04 21.45
CA THR A 42 9.30 7.95 22.49
C THR A 42 8.84 9.39 22.29
N SER A 43 8.39 9.73 21.08
CA SER A 43 7.89 11.05 20.69
C SER A 43 6.67 10.95 19.79
N PHE A 44 5.80 11.95 19.84
CA PHE A 44 4.70 12.12 18.86
C PHE A 44 5.18 12.46 17.44
N GLU A 45 6.44 12.83 17.28
CA GLU A 45 7.08 13.06 15.99
C GLU A 45 7.49 11.76 15.28
N GLU A 46 7.60 10.67 16.05
CA GLU A 46 7.95 9.36 15.50
C GLU A 46 6.76 8.77 14.72
N ILE A 47 6.95 8.60 13.42
CA ILE A 47 5.95 8.05 12.49
C ILE A 47 6.03 6.54 12.45
N VAL A 48 7.24 5.99 12.42
CA VAL A 48 7.54 4.55 12.36
C VAL A 48 7.55 3.95 13.76
N ILE A 49 6.96 2.77 13.93
CA ILE A 49 7.08 1.99 15.18
C ILE A 49 8.42 1.22 15.11
N VAL A 50 9.51 1.90 15.51
CA VAL A 50 10.90 1.45 15.29
C VAL A 50 11.19 0.10 15.91
N GLU A 51 10.65 -0.20 17.09
CA GLU A 51 10.80 -1.50 17.74
C GLU A 51 10.22 -2.64 16.88
N SER A 52 9.02 -2.43 16.35
CA SER A 52 8.39 -3.41 15.45
C SER A 52 9.17 -3.59 14.14
N LEU A 53 9.67 -2.49 13.58
CA LEU A 53 10.53 -2.52 12.39
C LEU A 53 11.80 -3.34 12.64
N ARG A 54 12.50 -3.07 13.74
CA ARG A 54 13.74 -3.78 14.13
C ARG A 54 13.50 -5.28 14.28
N HIS A 55 12.46 -5.67 14.99
CA HIS A 55 12.12 -7.08 15.18
C HIS A 55 11.82 -7.79 13.86
N ALA A 56 11.07 -7.14 12.97
CA ALA A 56 10.74 -7.71 11.67
C ALA A 56 11.98 -7.82 10.77
N VAL A 57 12.79 -6.77 10.69
CA VAL A 57 14.01 -6.76 9.87
C VAL A 57 15.00 -7.83 10.34
N TYR A 58 15.21 -8.02 11.64
CA TYR A 58 16.07 -9.09 12.15
C TYR A 58 15.50 -10.49 11.83
N ARG A 59 14.19 -10.67 11.92
CA ARG A 59 13.54 -11.94 11.57
C ARG A 59 13.67 -12.27 10.09
N ILE A 60 13.43 -11.29 9.21
CA ILE A 60 13.51 -11.46 7.76
C ILE A 60 14.94 -11.72 7.32
N ASN A 61 15.91 -11.00 7.89
CA ASN A 61 17.33 -11.06 7.51
C ASN A 61 18.17 -11.85 8.52
N HIS A 62 17.65 -12.93 9.06
CA HIS A 62 18.27 -13.71 10.16
C HIS A 62 19.68 -14.27 9.86
N LYS A 63 20.13 -14.20 8.59
CA LYS A 63 21.48 -14.59 8.17
C LYS A 63 22.48 -13.43 8.22
N LEU A 64 22.01 -12.20 8.36
CA LEU A 64 22.84 -11.01 8.41
C LEU A 64 23.17 -10.60 9.86
N PRO A 65 24.32 -9.97 10.11
CA PRO A 65 24.62 -9.36 11.39
C PRO A 65 23.59 -8.27 11.75
N THR A 66 23.33 -8.11 13.03
CA THR A 66 22.37 -7.10 13.53
C THR A 66 22.79 -5.68 13.20
N GLU A 67 24.10 -5.39 13.18
CA GLU A 67 24.68 -4.10 12.84
C GLU A 67 24.36 -3.69 11.40
N VAL A 68 24.33 -4.65 10.47
CA VAL A 68 23.96 -4.44 9.07
C VAL A 68 22.47 -4.12 8.96
N CYS A 69 21.65 -4.83 9.71
CA CYS A 69 20.20 -4.57 9.78
C CYS A 69 19.92 -3.19 10.40
N ASP A 70 20.62 -2.83 11.49
CA ASP A 70 20.47 -1.52 12.14
C ASP A 70 20.89 -0.36 11.22
N GLU A 71 21.94 -0.53 10.41
CA GLU A 71 22.33 0.49 9.42
C GLU A 71 21.24 0.67 8.36
N ALA A 72 20.63 -0.40 7.85
CA ALA A 72 19.51 -0.31 6.93
C ALA A 72 18.29 0.40 7.56
N ILE A 73 17.99 0.10 8.83
CA ILE A 73 16.93 0.79 9.59
C ILE A 73 17.27 2.28 9.73
N ASN A 74 18.52 2.63 10.03
CA ASN A 74 18.93 4.02 10.10
C ASN A 74 18.79 4.74 8.76
N GLN A 75 19.10 4.09 7.65
CA GLN A 75 18.97 4.69 6.31
C GLN A 75 17.51 5.02 5.99
N ILE A 76 16.57 4.12 6.27
CA ILE A 76 15.15 4.38 5.99
C ILE A 76 14.56 5.47 6.90
N LEU A 77 15.01 5.56 8.16
CA LEU A 77 14.57 6.59 9.10
C LEU A 77 15.16 7.99 8.80
N ARG A 78 16.23 8.06 8.00
CA ARG A 78 16.90 9.31 7.61
C ARG A 78 16.46 9.86 6.25
N ILE A 79 15.42 9.28 5.63
CA ILE A 79 14.88 9.84 4.38
C ILE A 79 14.40 11.26 4.65
N ALA A 80 15.09 12.24 4.10
CA ALA A 80 14.79 13.66 4.29
C ALA A 80 15.19 14.44 3.03
N SER A 81 14.19 14.90 2.28
CA SER A 81 14.30 15.82 1.17
C SER A 81 13.19 16.86 1.31
N PRO A 82 13.37 18.09 0.82
CA PRO A 82 12.29 19.07 0.75
C PRO A 82 11.10 18.61 -0.12
N ASP A 83 11.34 17.68 -1.05
CA ASP A 83 10.30 17.12 -1.94
C ASP A 83 9.73 15.85 -1.34
N LEU A 84 8.48 15.91 -0.87
CA LEU A 84 7.75 14.80 -0.29
C LEU A 84 7.63 13.61 -1.25
N LEU A 85 7.40 13.86 -2.55
CA LEU A 85 7.27 12.79 -3.51
C LEU A 85 8.59 12.08 -3.81
N ALA A 86 9.70 12.83 -3.76
CA ALA A 86 11.05 12.26 -3.85
C ALA A 86 11.38 11.38 -2.62
N ASN A 87 10.97 11.80 -1.42
CA ASN A 87 11.07 10.98 -0.21
C ASN A 87 10.28 9.68 -0.35
N ASN A 88 9.03 9.79 -0.82
CA ASN A 88 8.16 8.63 -1.00
C ASN A 88 8.66 7.68 -2.10
N GLU A 89 9.25 8.19 -3.20
CA GLU A 89 9.90 7.37 -4.22
C GLU A 89 11.12 6.63 -3.66
N THR A 90 11.95 7.34 -2.87
CA THR A 90 13.11 6.74 -2.20
C THR A 90 12.69 5.64 -1.23
N PHE A 91 11.69 5.92 -0.40
CA PHE A 91 11.11 4.93 0.51
C PHE A 91 10.59 3.70 -0.26
N HIS A 92 9.80 3.92 -1.31
CA HIS A 92 9.22 2.84 -2.10
C HIS A 92 10.30 1.94 -2.71
N ARG A 93 11.37 2.54 -3.25
CA ARG A 93 12.50 1.78 -3.79
C ARG A 93 13.21 0.97 -2.71
N MET A 94 13.51 1.55 -1.55
CA MET A 94 14.10 0.83 -0.42
C MET A 94 13.21 -0.33 0.05
N LEU A 95 11.89 -0.17 -0.03
CA LEU A 95 10.93 -1.18 0.37
C LEU A 95 10.88 -2.36 -0.61
N THR A 96 10.89 -2.08 -1.92
CA THR A 96 10.67 -3.07 -2.98
C THR A 96 11.95 -3.68 -3.55
N GLU A 97 13.08 -2.97 -3.48
CA GLU A 97 14.38 -3.42 -3.98
C GLU A 97 15.34 -3.84 -2.86
N GLY A 98 14.97 -3.57 -1.58
CA GLY A 98 15.84 -3.74 -0.43
C GLY A 98 16.84 -2.60 -0.26
N ILE A 99 17.57 -2.62 0.84
CA ILE A 99 18.58 -1.61 1.21
C ILE A 99 19.95 -2.24 1.13
N SER A 100 20.83 -1.70 0.30
CA SER A 100 22.21 -2.14 0.20
C SER A 100 23.06 -1.49 1.29
N VAL A 101 23.68 -2.32 2.13
CA VAL A 101 24.58 -1.88 3.21
C VAL A 101 25.99 -2.40 2.95
N SER A 102 26.98 -1.50 2.95
CA SER A 102 28.38 -1.89 2.78
C SER A 102 28.94 -2.49 4.07
N VAL A 103 29.51 -3.67 3.95
CA VAL A 103 30.17 -4.39 5.06
C VAL A 103 31.62 -4.62 4.73
N HIS A 104 32.54 -4.29 5.65
CA HIS A 104 33.96 -4.62 5.52
C HIS A 104 34.21 -6.00 6.11
N GLN A 105 34.44 -6.99 5.24
CA GLN A 105 34.88 -8.33 5.66
C GLN A 105 36.20 -8.69 5.00
N GLU A 106 37.16 -9.13 5.82
CA GLU A 106 38.49 -9.63 5.35
C GLU A 106 39.27 -8.67 4.45
N GLY A 107 39.07 -7.33 4.65
CA GLY A 107 39.77 -6.29 3.87
C GLY A 107 39.11 -5.98 2.50
N ALA A 108 37.97 -6.57 2.20
CA ALA A 108 37.16 -6.25 1.02
C ALA A 108 35.82 -5.63 1.43
N GLU A 109 35.34 -4.65 0.66
CA GLU A 109 34.01 -4.08 0.80
C GLU A 109 32.99 -4.98 0.07
N ARG A 110 31.98 -5.45 0.78
CA ARG A 110 30.86 -6.22 0.24
C ARG A 110 29.54 -5.50 0.50
N GLY A 111 28.66 -5.45 -0.50
CA GLY A 111 27.27 -4.99 -0.31
C GLY A 111 26.39 -6.15 0.13
N GLU A 112 25.73 -5.99 1.28
CA GLU A 112 24.68 -6.89 1.76
C GLU A 112 23.32 -6.24 1.53
N LEU A 113 22.32 -7.03 1.10
CA LEU A 113 20.97 -6.55 0.82
C LEU A 113 20.05 -6.87 1.99
N VAL A 114 19.49 -5.84 2.61
CA VAL A 114 18.57 -5.94 3.75
C VAL A 114 17.14 -5.70 3.29
N TRP A 115 16.24 -6.64 3.60
CA TRP A 115 14.82 -6.56 3.29
C TRP A 115 14.02 -6.04 4.48
N LEU A 116 13.11 -5.10 4.22
CA LEU A 116 12.21 -4.53 5.23
C LEU A 116 10.86 -5.28 5.28
N ILE A 117 10.47 -5.88 4.17
CA ILE A 117 9.25 -6.67 3.99
C ILE A 117 9.62 -7.99 3.31
N ASP A 118 9.04 -9.08 3.80
CA ASP A 118 9.08 -10.38 3.12
C ASP A 118 7.88 -10.46 2.17
N PHE A 119 8.12 -10.14 0.90
CA PHE A 119 7.09 -10.20 -0.14
C PHE A 119 6.80 -11.63 -0.60
N ASP A 120 7.74 -12.55 -0.44
CA ASP A 120 7.62 -13.93 -0.89
C ASP A 120 6.84 -14.77 0.12
N ASN A 121 6.92 -14.40 1.42
CA ASN A 121 6.13 -14.99 2.48
C ASN A 121 5.38 -13.92 3.28
N PRO A 122 4.20 -13.46 2.85
CA PRO A 122 3.43 -12.43 3.53
C PRO A 122 3.19 -12.68 5.02
N LEU A 123 3.08 -13.95 5.43
CA LEU A 123 2.85 -14.33 6.83
C LEU A 123 4.09 -14.11 7.72
N ASN A 124 5.26 -13.89 7.14
CA ASN A 124 6.48 -13.53 7.87
C ASN A 124 6.54 -12.03 8.19
N ASN A 125 5.49 -11.26 7.91
CA ASN A 125 5.40 -9.85 8.25
C ASN A 125 4.40 -9.62 9.38
N ASP A 126 4.60 -8.53 10.14
CA ASP A 126 3.68 -8.06 11.17
C ASP A 126 2.71 -7.04 10.57
N PHE A 127 1.42 -7.39 10.52
CA PHE A 127 0.37 -6.50 10.07
C PHE A 127 -0.39 -5.95 11.27
N THR A 128 -0.44 -4.63 11.39
CA THR A 128 -1.08 -3.95 12.52
C THR A 128 -2.02 -2.86 12.01
N VAL A 129 -3.24 -2.81 12.56
CA VAL A 129 -4.18 -1.69 12.38
C VAL A 129 -4.15 -0.84 13.63
N VAL A 130 -3.94 0.46 13.47
CA VAL A 130 -3.89 1.44 14.56
C VAL A 130 -4.86 2.56 14.26
N ASN A 131 -5.76 2.84 15.19
CA ASN A 131 -6.63 4.01 15.10
C ASN A 131 -6.15 5.15 16.00
N GLN A 132 -6.57 6.37 15.69
CA GLN A 132 -6.34 7.55 16.52
C GLN A 132 -4.84 7.78 16.84
N TYR A 133 -3.96 7.52 15.86
CA TYR A 133 -2.51 7.68 16.00
C TYR A 133 -2.13 9.16 15.92
N THR A 134 -1.85 9.76 17.06
CA THR A 134 -1.50 11.19 17.15
C THR A 134 -0.10 11.46 16.63
N ILE A 135 0.04 12.42 15.73
CA ILE A 135 1.31 12.87 15.14
C ILE A 135 1.45 14.37 15.38
N VAL A 136 2.63 14.77 15.82
CA VAL A 136 3.00 16.18 15.98
C VAL A 136 4.16 16.49 15.06
N GLU A 137 3.97 17.46 14.16
CA GLU A 137 5.01 17.92 13.24
C GLU A 137 4.87 19.43 13.04
N ASN A 138 5.96 20.20 13.17
CA ASN A 138 5.97 21.66 12.99
C ASN A 138 4.86 22.40 13.75
N ASN A 139 4.62 22.03 15.02
CA ASN A 139 3.54 22.53 15.89
C ASN A 139 2.11 22.15 15.42
N ASN A 140 1.97 21.31 14.41
CA ASN A 140 0.69 20.74 14.02
C ASN A 140 0.48 19.42 14.75
N ASN A 141 -0.67 19.30 15.41
CA ASN A 141 -1.13 18.06 16.03
C ASN A 141 -2.25 17.49 15.17
N LYS A 142 -2.03 16.32 14.57
CA LYS A 142 -2.98 15.62 13.71
C LYS A 142 -3.16 14.18 14.15
N ARG A 143 -4.34 13.64 13.85
CA ARG A 143 -4.72 12.30 14.27
C ARG A 143 -5.57 11.65 13.18
N PRO A 144 -4.93 10.98 12.20
CA PRO A 144 -5.63 10.17 11.20
C PRO A 144 -6.49 9.09 11.88
N ASP A 145 -7.63 8.76 11.27
CA ASP A 145 -8.57 7.79 11.86
C ASP A 145 -7.95 6.41 11.96
N ILE A 146 -7.39 5.87 10.86
CA ILE A 146 -6.77 4.54 10.84
C ILE A 146 -5.46 4.57 10.04
N LEU A 147 -4.43 3.94 10.59
CA LEU A 147 -3.18 3.62 9.92
C LEU A 147 -2.99 2.09 9.86
N LEU A 148 -2.57 1.57 8.71
CA LEU A 148 -2.11 0.19 8.61
C LEU A 148 -0.59 0.16 8.57
N PHE A 149 -0.02 -0.56 9.50
CA PHE A 149 1.42 -0.78 9.59
C PHE A 149 1.78 -2.17 9.08
N VAL A 150 2.83 -2.23 8.28
CA VAL A 150 3.52 -3.48 7.94
C VAL A 150 4.93 -3.38 8.51
N ASN A 151 5.27 -4.30 9.40
CA ASN A 151 6.57 -4.30 10.09
C ASN A 151 6.91 -2.95 10.77
N GLY A 152 5.90 -2.26 11.30
CA GLY A 152 6.08 -0.96 11.95
C GLY A 152 6.13 0.25 10.99
N LEU A 153 6.04 0.05 9.67
CA LEU A 153 5.99 1.10 8.64
C LEU A 153 4.53 1.43 8.30
N PRO A 154 4.08 2.69 8.33
CA PRO A 154 2.68 3.09 8.08
C PRO A 154 2.37 3.12 6.57
N ILE A 155 2.06 1.97 6.01
CA ILE A 155 1.89 1.76 4.56
C ILE A 155 0.58 2.34 4.03
N VAL A 156 -0.51 2.30 4.82
CA VAL A 156 -1.83 2.78 4.39
C VAL A 156 -2.39 3.76 5.40
N ILE A 157 -3.01 4.82 4.91
CA ILE A 157 -3.74 5.82 5.70
C ILE A 157 -5.21 5.76 5.27
N LEU A 158 -6.12 5.67 6.23
CA LEU A 158 -7.55 5.78 6.01
C LEU A 158 -8.11 7.00 6.75
N GLU A 159 -8.90 7.80 6.06
CA GLU A 159 -9.72 8.88 6.64
C GLU A 159 -11.18 8.56 6.41
N LEU A 160 -11.94 8.62 7.48
CA LEU A 160 -13.35 8.22 7.53
C LEU A 160 -14.23 9.43 7.83
N LYS A 161 -15.39 9.47 7.23
CA LYS A 161 -16.43 10.47 7.51
C LYS A 161 -17.77 9.75 7.72
N ASN A 162 -18.72 10.48 8.29
CA ASN A 162 -20.03 9.92 8.55
C ASN A 162 -21.01 10.29 7.43
N ALA A 163 -21.47 9.31 6.66
CA ALA A 163 -22.44 9.51 5.57
C ALA A 163 -23.80 10.12 6.04
N ALA A 164 -24.10 10.11 7.32
CA ALA A 164 -25.31 10.72 7.86
C ALA A 164 -25.20 12.26 8.03
N ASP A 165 -24.01 12.83 7.88
CA ASP A 165 -23.79 14.28 7.88
C ASP A 165 -23.72 14.77 6.43
N GLU A 166 -24.62 15.67 6.02
CA GLU A 166 -24.70 16.21 4.67
C GLU A 166 -23.38 16.87 4.20
N ASN A 167 -22.53 17.32 5.12
CA ASN A 167 -21.24 17.93 4.84
C ASN A 167 -20.07 16.95 4.89
N ALA A 168 -20.27 15.76 5.41
CA ALA A 168 -19.24 14.73 5.60
C ALA A 168 -19.26 13.73 4.42
N THR A 169 -18.60 14.08 3.35
CA THR A 169 -18.52 13.29 2.12
C THR A 169 -17.14 12.67 1.95
N VAL A 170 -17.02 11.68 1.09
CA VAL A 170 -15.70 11.14 0.64
C VAL A 170 -14.78 12.26 0.14
N GLN A 171 -15.35 13.33 -0.46
CA GLN A 171 -14.56 14.49 -0.89
C GLN A 171 -14.05 15.33 0.29
N SER A 172 -14.78 15.42 1.40
CA SER A 172 -14.30 16.10 2.61
C SER A 172 -13.18 15.31 3.30
N ALA A 173 -13.27 13.97 3.32
CA ALA A 173 -12.18 13.10 3.75
C ALA A 173 -10.92 13.31 2.89
N PHE A 174 -11.09 13.42 1.56
CA PHE A 174 -9.97 13.72 0.67
C PHE A 174 -9.34 15.09 0.97
N ARG A 175 -10.12 16.15 1.19
CA ARG A 175 -9.58 17.47 1.56
C ARG A 175 -8.80 17.42 2.89
N GLN A 176 -9.23 16.60 3.83
CA GLN A 176 -8.51 16.40 5.07
C GLN A 176 -7.15 15.72 4.84
N MET A 177 -7.09 14.73 3.93
CA MET A 177 -5.82 14.14 3.50
C MET A 177 -4.87 15.15 2.87
N GLU A 178 -5.38 16.07 2.03
CA GLU A 178 -4.53 17.16 1.48
C GLU A 178 -3.97 18.04 2.61
N THR A 179 -4.80 18.37 3.61
CA THR A 179 -4.33 19.12 4.80
C THR A 179 -3.25 18.34 5.57
N TYR A 180 -3.38 17.02 5.71
CA TYR A 180 -2.35 16.20 6.36
C TYR A 180 -1.03 16.19 5.59
N LYS A 181 -1.06 16.14 4.26
CA LYS A 181 0.14 16.24 3.42
C LYS A 181 0.92 17.55 3.65
N GLU A 182 0.21 18.64 3.93
CA GLU A 182 0.81 19.94 4.20
C GLU A 182 1.30 20.08 5.65
N THR A 183 0.60 19.48 6.61
CA THR A 183 0.83 19.71 8.05
C THR A 183 1.65 18.64 8.74
N ILE A 184 1.61 17.40 8.25
CA ILE A 184 2.36 16.24 8.76
C ILE A 184 2.98 15.43 7.61
N PRO A 185 3.78 16.06 6.72
CA PRO A 185 4.32 15.42 5.51
C PRO A 185 5.17 14.18 5.79
N SER A 186 5.80 14.08 6.96
CA SER A 186 6.62 12.93 7.34
C SER A 186 5.85 11.61 7.32
N LEU A 187 4.54 11.63 7.64
CA LEU A 187 3.69 10.45 7.53
C LEU A 187 3.62 9.91 6.10
N PHE A 188 3.58 10.81 5.12
CA PHE A 188 3.45 10.47 3.71
C PHE A 188 4.76 10.04 3.05
N THR A 189 5.89 10.26 3.70
CA THR A 189 7.18 9.66 3.29
C THR A 189 7.05 8.13 3.21
N TYR A 190 6.39 7.52 4.19
CA TYR A 190 6.26 6.06 4.32
C TYR A 190 4.95 5.50 3.74
N ASN A 191 4.10 6.36 3.17
CA ASN A 191 2.78 5.95 2.70
C ASN A 191 2.82 5.33 1.30
N SER A 192 2.13 4.22 1.12
CA SER A 192 1.92 3.62 -0.20
C SER A 192 0.52 3.91 -0.75
N ILE A 193 -0.51 3.81 0.08
CA ILE A 193 -1.92 3.91 -0.33
C ILE A 193 -2.66 4.86 0.61
N ILE A 194 -3.47 5.74 0.03
CA ILE A 194 -4.41 6.60 0.74
C ILE A 194 -5.83 6.11 0.48
N VAL A 195 -6.63 5.97 1.53
CA VAL A 195 -8.05 5.59 1.44
C VAL A 195 -8.90 6.68 2.07
N VAL A 196 -9.99 7.02 1.41
CA VAL A 196 -11.02 7.95 1.90
C VAL A 196 -12.39 7.28 1.81
N SER A 197 -13.19 7.41 2.86
CA SER A 197 -14.52 6.78 2.89
C SER A 197 -15.51 7.57 3.75
N ASP A 198 -16.79 7.44 3.45
CA ASP A 198 -17.90 7.86 4.31
C ASP A 198 -18.64 6.67 4.95
N GLY A 199 -18.03 5.47 4.87
CA GLY A 199 -18.60 4.22 5.35
C GLY A 199 -19.40 3.48 4.28
N LEU A 200 -20.00 4.16 3.33
CA LEU A 200 -20.74 3.58 2.19
C LEU A 200 -19.90 3.60 0.92
N GLU A 201 -19.44 4.77 0.50
CA GLU A 201 -18.49 4.96 -0.59
C GLU A 201 -17.05 4.89 -0.04
N ALA A 202 -16.16 4.26 -0.79
CA ALA A 202 -14.73 4.23 -0.47
C ALA A 202 -13.89 4.33 -1.75
N ARG A 203 -12.82 5.12 -1.68
CA ARG A 203 -11.87 5.30 -2.76
C ARG A 203 -10.44 5.20 -2.26
N ALA A 204 -9.58 4.62 -3.08
CA ALA A 204 -8.14 4.53 -2.83
C ALA A 204 -7.34 5.19 -3.93
N GLY A 205 -6.16 5.68 -3.57
CA GLY A 205 -5.22 6.29 -4.51
C GLY A 205 -3.82 6.44 -3.94
N SER A 206 -2.94 6.99 -4.75
CA SER A 206 -1.56 7.30 -4.35
C SER A 206 -1.44 8.70 -3.74
N LEU A 207 -0.27 8.97 -3.13
CA LEU A 207 0.09 10.29 -2.61
C LEU A 207 -0.14 11.46 -3.59
N SER A 208 0.13 11.24 -4.88
CA SER A 208 0.01 12.28 -5.93
C SER A 208 -1.34 12.27 -6.67
N ALA A 209 -2.27 11.37 -6.27
CA ALA A 209 -3.57 11.29 -6.92
C ALA A 209 -4.49 12.43 -6.48
N GLY A 210 -5.01 13.22 -7.44
CA GLY A 210 -6.15 14.10 -7.15
C GLY A 210 -7.44 13.30 -6.99
N PHE A 211 -8.49 13.91 -6.41
CA PHE A 211 -9.75 13.22 -6.10
C PHE A 211 -10.35 12.46 -7.29
N SER A 212 -10.30 13.02 -8.51
CA SER A 212 -10.80 12.36 -9.73
C SER A 212 -10.01 11.10 -10.12
N ARG A 213 -8.85 10.87 -9.53
CA ARG A 213 -8.00 9.70 -9.74
C ARG A 213 -8.08 8.70 -8.59
N MET A 214 -8.77 9.03 -7.52
CA MET A 214 -9.09 8.08 -6.46
C MET A 214 -10.14 7.10 -6.98
N MET A 215 -9.92 5.81 -6.79
CA MET A 215 -10.70 4.75 -7.42
C MET A 215 -11.36 3.83 -6.38
N ALA A 216 -12.60 3.43 -6.66
CA ALA A 216 -13.26 2.39 -5.89
C ALA A 216 -12.67 1.01 -6.23
N TRP A 217 -12.57 0.14 -5.22
CA TRP A 217 -12.25 -1.26 -5.41
C TRP A 217 -13.55 -2.06 -5.47
N LYS A 218 -13.80 -2.77 -6.56
CA LYS A 218 -15.14 -3.31 -6.84
C LYS A 218 -15.30 -4.81 -6.58
N SER A 219 -14.25 -5.51 -6.22
CA SER A 219 -14.31 -6.94 -5.96
C SER A 219 -13.54 -7.31 -4.70
N ALA A 220 -14.13 -8.11 -3.83
CA ALA A 220 -13.46 -8.59 -2.62
C ALA A 220 -12.51 -9.77 -2.89
N ASP A 221 -12.80 -10.58 -3.91
CA ASP A 221 -12.11 -11.84 -4.20
C ASP A 221 -11.63 -11.98 -5.66
N GLY A 222 -11.84 -10.95 -6.48
CA GLY A 222 -11.47 -10.96 -7.90
C GLY A 222 -12.37 -11.82 -8.80
N LYS A 223 -13.42 -12.47 -8.26
CA LYS A 223 -14.30 -13.36 -9.04
C LYS A 223 -15.45 -12.62 -9.69
N ALA A 224 -16.07 -11.71 -8.93
CA ALA A 224 -17.18 -10.90 -9.39
C ALA A 224 -17.15 -9.51 -8.76
N GLU A 225 -17.83 -8.54 -9.39
CA GLU A 225 -18.11 -7.27 -8.73
C GLU A 225 -19.04 -7.51 -7.53
N ALA A 226 -18.74 -6.84 -6.42
CA ALA A 226 -19.53 -6.95 -5.21
C ALA A 226 -20.95 -6.40 -5.43
N SER A 227 -21.92 -6.96 -4.69
CA SER A 227 -23.29 -6.45 -4.66
C SER A 227 -23.32 -5.00 -4.19
N ARG A 228 -24.22 -4.20 -4.76
CA ARG A 228 -24.48 -2.81 -4.31
C ARG A 228 -25.02 -2.71 -2.89
N LEU A 229 -25.39 -3.83 -2.27
CA LEU A 229 -25.84 -3.90 -0.88
C LEU A 229 -24.68 -4.00 0.11
N VAL A 230 -23.46 -4.27 -0.37
CA VAL A 230 -22.24 -4.30 0.46
C VAL A 230 -21.57 -2.93 0.37
N SER A 231 -21.11 -2.39 1.49
CA SER A 231 -20.41 -1.10 1.48
C SER A 231 -19.11 -1.18 0.67
N GLN A 232 -18.78 -0.11 -0.05
CA GLN A 232 -17.54 -0.06 -0.82
C GLN A 232 -16.31 -0.11 0.11
N LEU A 233 -16.44 0.38 1.35
CA LEU A 233 -15.38 0.28 2.37
C LEU A 233 -15.06 -1.19 2.68
N GLU A 234 -16.09 -2.02 2.90
CA GLU A 234 -15.91 -3.46 3.15
C GLU A 234 -15.25 -4.15 1.96
N VAL A 235 -15.72 -3.86 0.75
CA VAL A 235 -15.17 -4.43 -0.48
C VAL A 235 -13.70 -4.03 -0.66
N LEU A 236 -13.37 -2.75 -0.40
CA LEU A 236 -12.01 -2.24 -0.49
C LEU A 236 -11.10 -2.91 0.55
N ILE A 237 -11.53 -3.00 1.80
CA ILE A 237 -10.75 -3.63 2.87
C ILE A 237 -10.48 -5.10 2.53
N LYS A 238 -11.52 -5.86 2.18
CA LYS A 238 -11.38 -7.30 1.88
C LYS A 238 -10.62 -7.59 0.58
N GLY A 239 -10.82 -6.76 -0.44
CA GLY A 239 -10.23 -6.97 -1.76
C GLY A 239 -8.85 -6.36 -1.94
N MET A 240 -8.67 -5.09 -1.54
CA MET A 240 -7.43 -4.34 -1.77
C MET A 240 -6.45 -4.44 -0.59
N LEU A 241 -6.97 -4.43 0.64
CA LEU A 241 -6.17 -4.33 1.85
C LEU A 241 -6.03 -5.66 2.61
N ASN A 242 -6.40 -6.79 1.99
CA ASN A 242 -5.93 -8.08 2.50
C ASN A 242 -4.40 -8.17 2.32
N LYS A 243 -3.75 -8.98 3.14
CA LYS A 243 -2.29 -9.01 3.25
C LYS A 243 -1.58 -9.28 1.92
N ASP A 244 -2.07 -10.28 1.18
CA ASP A 244 -1.45 -10.69 -0.08
C ASP A 244 -1.62 -9.61 -1.16
N THR A 245 -2.84 -9.09 -1.35
CA THR A 245 -3.12 -8.05 -2.34
C THR A 245 -2.42 -6.73 -2.00
N LEU A 246 -2.38 -6.35 -0.71
CA LEU A 246 -1.69 -5.14 -0.27
C LEU A 246 -0.20 -5.20 -0.62
N LEU A 247 0.48 -6.29 -0.29
CA LEU A 247 1.90 -6.45 -0.56
C LEU A 247 2.18 -6.49 -2.07
N ASP A 248 1.35 -7.19 -2.83
CA ASP A 248 1.50 -7.28 -4.29
C ASP A 248 1.27 -5.91 -4.96
N LEU A 249 0.27 -5.14 -4.52
CA LEU A 249 0.06 -3.77 -5.00
C LEU A 249 1.26 -2.86 -4.73
N VAL A 250 1.87 -2.99 -3.56
CA VAL A 250 3.06 -2.22 -3.20
C VAL A 250 4.25 -2.65 -4.05
N ARG A 251 4.49 -3.96 -4.21
CA ARG A 251 5.66 -4.50 -4.92
C ARG A 251 5.56 -4.32 -6.43
N SER A 252 4.44 -4.77 -7.03
CA SER A 252 4.35 -5.03 -8.47
C SER A 252 3.42 -4.06 -9.21
N PHE A 253 2.55 -3.32 -8.48
CA PHE A 253 1.49 -2.51 -9.07
C PHE A 253 1.54 -1.03 -8.68
N THR A 254 2.72 -0.56 -8.29
CA THR A 254 3.01 0.86 -8.01
C THR A 254 4.15 1.33 -8.90
N VAL A 255 3.97 2.47 -9.58
CA VAL A 255 5.00 3.07 -10.44
C VAL A 255 5.12 4.58 -10.22
N PHE A 256 6.32 5.13 -10.46
CA PHE A 256 6.60 6.55 -10.46
C PHE A 256 6.86 7.00 -11.90
N GLU A 257 5.87 7.65 -12.51
CA GLU A 257 5.98 8.20 -13.86
C GLU A 257 6.64 9.56 -13.82
N LYS A 258 7.72 9.73 -14.58
CA LYS A 258 8.46 10.99 -14.71
C LYS A 258 8.21 11.62 -16.08
N THR A 259 7.61 12.79 -16.10
CA THR A 259 7.34 13.55 -17.33
C THR A 259 8.19 14.82 -17.34
N LYS A 260 8.93 15.03 -18.42
CA LYS A 260 9.65 16.26 -18.67
C LYS A 260 8.73 17.23 -19.42
N THR A 261 8.57 18.42 -18.90
CA THR A 261 7.83 19.51 -19.56
C THR A 261 8.79 20.68 -19.75
N GLU A 262 9.01 21.08 -20.99
CA GLU A 262 9.77 22.26 -21.32
C GLU A 262 8.82 23.43 -21.53
N ASP A 263 9.04 24.50 -20.78
CA ASP A 263 8.34 25.77 -20.97
C ASP A 263 8.91 26.41 -22.22
N LYS A 264 8.06 26.61 -23.23
CA LYS A 264 8.45 27.13 -24.55
C LYS A 264 8.89 28.60 -24.52
N GLU A 265 8.51 29.37 -23.50
CA GLU A 265 8.84 30.79 -23.37
C GLU A 265 10.16 30.99 -22.60
N THR A 266 10.38 30.20 -21.57
CA THR A 266 11.54 30.31 -20.70
C THR A 266 12.65 29.31 -21.00
N GLY A 267 12.37 28.24 -21.76
CA GLY A 267 13.29 27.12 -22.00
C GLY A 267 13.57 26.27 -20.76
N ILE A 268 12.85 26.51 -19.66
CA ILE A 268 13.05 25.78 -18.40
C ILE A 268 12.40 24.41 -18.52
N THR A 269 13.20 23.38 -18.31
CA THR A 269 12.71 21.99 -18.22
C THR A 269 12.33 21.65 -16.78
N THR A 270 11.06 21.34 -16.56
CA THR A 270 10.53 20.87 -15.29
C THR A 270 10.34 19.36 -15.33
N LEU A 271 10.78 18.66 -14.30
CA LEU A 271 10.51 17.22 -14.12
C LEU A 271 9.33 17.06 -13.16
N LYS A 272 8.23 16.54 -13.67
CA LYS A 272 7.05 16.21 -12.84
C LYS A 272 7.02 14.72 -12.60
N THR A 273 7.07 14.31 -11.33
CA THR A 273 6.87 12.93 -10.90
C THR A 273 5.43 12.71 -10.48
N VAL A 274 4.84 11.56 -10.83
CA VAL A 274 3.51 11.15 -10.41
C VAL A 274 3.57 9.69 -9.98
N LYS A 275 3.16 9.40 -8.74
CA LYS A 275 2.99 8.03 -8.26
C LYS A 275 1.64 7.49 -8.72
N LYS A 276 1.62 6.31 -9.29
CA LYS A 276 0.40 5.62 -9.76
C LYS A 276 0.32 4.23 -9.16
N ILE A 277 -0.89 3.83 -8.81
CA ILE A 277 -1.23 2.50 -8.31
C ILE A 277 -2.27 1.89 -9.27
N ALA A 278 -2.21 0.59 -9.49
CA ALA A 278 -3.17 -0.09 -10.32
C ALA A 278 -4.60 0.02 -9.80
N ALA A 279 -5.54 0.23 -10.71
CA ALA A 279 -6.97 0.06 -10.43
C ALA A 279 -7.31 -1.44 -10.31
N TYR A 280 -8.43 -1.78 -9.63
CA TYR A 280 -8.84 -3.17 -9.41
C TYR A 280 -8.87 -4.00 -10.71
N HIS A 281 -9.40 -3.44 -11.80
CA HIS A 281 -9.47 -4.13 -13.09
C HIS A 281 -8.09 -4.32 -13.75
N GLN A 282 -7.15 -3.41 -13.53
CA GLN A 282 -5.77 -3.57 -14.00
C GLN A 282 -5.06 -4.65 -13.20
N TYR A 283 -5.20 -4.62 -11.85
CA TYR A 283 -4.63 -5.60 -10.94
C TYR A 283 -5.03 -7.02 -11.33
N TYR A 284 -6.33 -7.30 -11.39
CA TYR A 284 -6.80 -8.64 -11.71
C TYR A 284 -6.54 -9.07 -13.17
N ALA A 285 -6.60 -8.13 -14.12
CA ALA A 285 -6.31 -8.46 -15.51
C ALA A 285 -4.83 -8.81 -15.74
N VAL A 286 -3.92 -8.08 -15.10
CA VAL A 286 -2.48 -8.33 -15.23
C VAL A 286 -2.11 -9.65 -14.57
N ASN A 287 -2.55 -9.90 -13.34
CA ASN A 287 -2.30 -11.18 -12.65
C ASN A 287 -2.82 -12.36 -13.48
N LYS A 288 -4.02 -12.24 -14.05
CA LYS A 288 -4.59 -13.28 -14.92
C LYS A 288 -3.80 -13.45 -16.22
N ALA A 289 -3.26 -12.37 -16.78
CA ALA A 289 -2.44 -12.43 -17.98
C ALA A 289 -1.08 -13.08 -17.70
N VAL A 290 -0.46 -12.81 -16.55
CA VAL A 290 0.77 -13.45 -16.10
C VAL A 290 0.56 -14.94 -15.93
N ASP A 291 -0.48 -15.37 -15.20
CA ASP A 291 -0.83 -16.79 -15.02
C ASP A 291 -1.02 -17.51 -16.36
N SER A 292 -1.75 -16.85 -17.29
CA SER A 292 -2.00 -17.42 -18.61
C SER A 292 -0.71 -17.53 -19.43
N THR A 293 0.20 -16.59 -19.31
CA THR A 293 1.49 -16.63 -20.00
C THR A 293 2.37 -17.74 -19.45
N VAL A 294 2.49 -17.83 -18.13
CA VAL A 294 3.27 -18.88 -17.47
C VAL A 294 2.73 -20.27 -17.83
N ARG A 295 1.41 -20.44 -17.82
CA ARG A 295 0.77 -21.68 -18.29
C ARG A 295 1.13 -21.98 -19.76
N ALA A 296 1.03 -20.99 -20.64
CA ALA A 296 1.25 -21.14 -22.07
C ALA A 296 2.72 -21.48 -22.42
N THR A 297 3.69 -21.04 -21.61
CA THR A 297 5.11 -21.40 -21.78
C THR A 297 5.41 -22.83 -21.39
N GLY A 298 4.54 -23.51 -20.63
CA GLY A 298 4.79 -24.85 -20.12
C GLY A 298 5.80 -24.94 -18.97
N ILE A 299 6.34 -23.81 -18.53
CA ILE A 299 7.30 -23.75 -17.43
C ILE A 299 6.63 -24.25 -16.15
N ASN A 300 7.33 -25.13 -15.42
CA ASN A 300 6.82 -25.67 -14.17
C ASN A 300 7.10 -24.66 -13.05
N LEU A 301 6.07 -24.07 -12.48
CA LEU A 301 6.17 -23.04 -11.42
C LEU A 301 6.83 -23.54 -10.12
N ASN A 302 6.93 -24.88 -9.94
CA ASN A 302 7.70 -25.44 -8.83
C ASN A 302 9.21 -25.20 -8.96
N ASP A 303 9.68 -24.83 -10.15
CA ASP A 303 11.08 -24.50 -10.43
C ASP A 303 11.33 -22.98 -10.42
N ILE A 304 10.29 -22.17 -10.36
CA ILE A 304 10.32 -20.72 -10.27
C ILE A 304 9.43 -20.30 -9.10
N LEU A 305 9.93 -19.46 -8.21
CA LEU A 305 9.25 -18.90 -7.04
C LEU A 305 7.72 -18.83 -7.18
N VAL A 306 7.02 -19.47 -6.22
CA VAL A 306 5.58 -19.64 -6.17
C VAL A 306 4.83 -18.33 -6.41
N LEU A 307 4.41 -18.07 -7.64
CA LEU A 307 3.38 -17.08 -7.91
C LEU A 307 2.08 -17.60 -7.28
N LYS A 308 1.64 -16.98 -6.20
CA LYS A 308 0.36 -17.29 -5.58
C LYS A 308 -0.74 -16.98 -6.60
N GLU A 309 -1.60 -17.96 -6.86
CA GLU A 309 -2.76 -17.77 -7.74
C GLU A 309 -3.64 -16.64 -7.21
N PRO A 310 -3.95 -15.60 -8.03
CA PRO A 310 -5.00 -14.67 -7.66
C PRO A 310 -6.33 -15.45 -7.61
N PRO A 311 -7.14 -15.26 -6.58
CA PRO A 311 -8.42 -15.93 -6.49
C PRO A 311 -9.37 -15.35 -7.57
N GLY A 312 -9.75 -16.15 -8.56
CA GLY A 312 -11.01 -15.99 -9.23
C GLY A 312 -11.08 -15.69 -10.72
N ASN A 313 -12.11 -16.27 -11.30
CA ASN A 313 -12.55 -16.12 -12.67
C ASN A 313 -13.53 -14.95 -12.84
N TYR A 314 -13.18 -13.94 -13.66
CA TYR A 314 -14.10 -12.92 -14.16
C TYR A 314 -15.04 -13.47 -15.25
N GLY A 315 -15.82 -14.51 -14.98
CA GLY A 315 -16.81 -15.07 -15.93
C GLY A 315 -16.24 -15.65 -17.24
N LEU A 316 -14.92 -15.79 -17.35
CA LEU A 316 -14.25 -16.46 -18.47
C LEU A 316 -13.94 -17.92 -18.08
N LYS A 317 -13.89 -18.81 -19.08
CA LYS A 317 -13.43 -20.19 -18.87
C LYS A 317 -12.11 -20.19 -18.10
N ASP A 318 -11.98 -21.09 -17.14
CA ASP A 318 -10.83 -21.16 -16.26
C ASP A 318 -9.53 -21.28 -17.07
N VAL A 319 -8.57 -20.39 -16.79
CA VAL A 319 -7.22 -20.49 -17.37
C VAL A 319 -6.61 -21.86 -17.09
N LYS A 320 -6.98 -22.50 -15.97
CA LYS A 320 -6.56 -23.85 -15.58
C LYS A 320 -7.07 -24.98 -16.50
N GLU A 321 -8.17 -24.74 -17.22
CA GLU A 321 -8.73 -25.72 -18.16
C GLU A 321 -7.98 -25.76 -19.51
N GLN A 322 -7.06 -24.84 -19.76
CA GLN A 322 -6.26 -24.81 -20.98
C GLN A 322 -5.00 -25.64 -20.81
N LEU A 323 -4.54 -26.28 -21.88
CA LEU A 323 -3.36 -27.11 -21.87
C LEU A 323 -2.09 -26.30 -21.55
N ARG A 324 -1.21 -26.83 -20.69
CA ARG A 324 0.11 -26.24 -20.45
C ARG A 324 0.97 -26.37 -21.71
N GLY A 325 1.77 -25.34 -21.99
CA GLY A 325 2.68 -25.35 -23.14
C GLY A 325 1.98 -25.20 -24.49
N ASP A 326 0.73 -24.73 -24.54
CA ASP A 326 0.01 -24.52 -25.78
C ASP A 326 0.41 -23.26 -26.55
N HIS A 327 1.32 -22.46 -26.00
CA HIS A 327 1.81 -21.19 -26.55
C HIS A 327 0.70 -20.14 -26.79
N LYS A 328 -0.45 -20.25 -26.12
CA LYS A 328 -1.61 -19.35 -26.25
C LYS A 328 -1.82 -18.59 -24.95
N ALA A 329 -1.13 -17.46 -24.79
CA ALA A 329 -1.25 -16.63 -23.57
C ALA A 329 -2.62 -15.90 -23.47
N GLY A 330 -3.34 -15.74 -24.57
CA GLY A 330 -4.66 -15.10 -24.57
C GLY A 330 -4.65 -13.64 -25.00
N VAL A 331 -5.77 -12.96 -24.78
CA VAL A 331 -5.97 -11.55 -25.14
C VAL A 331 -6.59 -10.80 -23.96
N VAL A 332 -6.02 -9.64 -23.62
CA VAL A 332 -6.59 -8.72 -22.63
C VAL A 332 -7.44 -7.68 -23.35
N TRP A 333 -8.75 -7.73 -23.09
CA TRP A 333 -9.70 -6.79 -23.67
C TRP A 333 -10.19 -5.80 -22.61
N HIS A 334 -9.81 -4.53 -22.73
CA HIS A 334 -10.28 -3.45 -21.87
C HIS A 334 -10.91 -2.34 -22.71
N THR A 335 -11.86 -1.60 -22.14
CA THR A 335 -12.47 -0.42 -22.79
C THR A 335 -11.44 0.66 -23.09
N GLN A 336 -11.73 1.53 -24.04
CA GLN A 336 -10.89 2.70 -24.33
C GLN A 336 -10.80 3.60 -23.07
N GLY A 337 -9.62 4.11 -22.76
CA GLY A 337 -9.41 4.97 -21.59
C GLY A 337 -9.21 4.23 -20.26
N SER A 338 -9.26 2.88 -20.21
CA SER A 338 -9.06 2.08 -18.99
C SER A 338 -7.62 1.97 -18.51
N GLY A 339 -6.66 2.67 -19.15
CA GLY A 339 -5.25 2.64 -18.76
C GLY A 339 -4.48 1.39 -19.22
N LYS A 340 -4.80 0.85 -20.41
CA LYS A 340 -4.11 -0.33 -20.99
C LYS A 340 -2.58 -0.22 -21.02
N SER A 341 -2.05 0.97 -21.34
CA SER A 341 -0.60 1.20 -21.34
C SER A 341 0.03 0.96 -19.97
N LEU A 342 -0.66 1.38 -18.90
CA LEU A 342 -0.20 1.14 -17.54
C LEU A 342 -0.29 -0.35 -17.16
N SER A 343 -1.36 -1.05 -17.62
CA SER A 343 -1.46 -2.51 -17.45
C SER A 343 -0.32 -3.25 -18.14
N MET A 344 0.15 -2.76 -19.31
CA MET A 344 1.32 -3.34 -19.99
C MET A 344 2.61 -3.14 -19.18
N VAL A 345 2.77 -1.98 -18.54
CA VAL A 345 3.92 -1.71 -17.65
C VAL A 345 3.92 -2.71 -16.50
N PHE A 346 2.80 -2.88 -15.80
CA PHE A 346 2.66 -3.84 -14.70
C PHE A 346 2.84 -5.30 -15.13
N TYR A 347 2.50 -5.63 -16.38
CA TYR A 347 2.66 -7.00 -16.90
C TYR A 347 4.12 -7.36 -17.21
N VAL A 348 4.95 -6.37 -17.57
CA VAL A 348 6.35 -6.57 -17.96
C VAL A 348 7.32 -6.43 -16.77
N GLY A 349 6.96 -5.62 -15.78
CA GLY A 349 7.74 -5.40 -14.54
C GLY A 349 7.45 -6.45 -13.50
#